data_08c1c024dfc4ffd6fca134920080691f
#
_entry.id   08c1c024dfc4ffd6fca134920080691f
#
_cell.length_a   1.000
_cell.length_b   1.000
_cell.length_c   1.000
_cell.angle_alpha   90.00
_cell.angle_beta   90.00
_cell.angle_gamma   90.00
#
_symmetry.space_group_name_H-M   'P 1'
#
loop_
_entity.id
_entity.type
_entity.pdbx_description
1 polymer ?
#
loop_
_entity_poly.entity_id
_entity_poly.type
_entity_poly.pdbx_seq_one_letter_code
_entity_poly.pdbx_strand_id
1 'polypeptide(L)'
;MKTFPTDFLWGGATAANQVEGAYLEDGKGLSTSDVQPHGVFGEVVERVPGDNGIKDVAIDFYHRYPEDIALFAEMGFNCLRVSIAWTRIYPNGDDAEPNEAGLAFYDKLFEEMAKHKITPLVTLSHYEMPWALVKNYGGWGSREVIGFFERYARTVFSRYKNKVKLWLTFNEINMSLHAPMTGVGLPAGSSKGEVYQAIHHQLVASALAVKACHELVPEGKIGNMLLGGLMYPLSCKPEDVFETLQENRSWQFFGDVQARGAYPGYMQRYFRDNGITLTITDADREALKTTVDFISFSYYMTGCVTADEALNQQARGNILSMVPNPHLASSEWGWQIDPLGLRTLLNVLWDRYQKPLFIVENGLGAKDKVEADGSINDDYRISYLNDHLVQAREAIDDGVELMGFTSWGPIDLVSASKAELSKRYGFIYVDRHDDGTGTLARSKKKSFGWYKEVIASRGASLKA
;
A
#
# COMPACT_ATOMS: atom_id res chain seq x y z
N MET A 1 17.68 -6.94 27.17
CA MET A 1 16.41 -6.78 26.45
C MET A 1 16.72 -6.65 24.96
N LYS A 2 15.96 -7.35 24.11
CA LYS A 2 16.10 -7.24 22.66
C LYS A 2 15.57 -5.89 22.16
N THR A 3 16.29 -5.24 21.26
CA THR A 3 15.91 -3.98 20.64
C THR A 3 16.03 -4.06 19.12
N PHE A 4 15.28 -3.20 18.43
CA PHE A 4 15.49 -2.96 17.01
C PHE A 4 16.77 -2.13 16.79
N PRO A 5 17.35 -2.15 15.56
CA PRO A 5 18.54 -1.34 15.25
C PRO A 5 18.32 0.16 15.53
N THR A 6 19.41 0.88 15.80
CA THR A 6 19.36 2.33 16.10
C THR A 6 18.89 3.17 14.90
N ASP A 7 19.13 2.71 13.70
CA ASP A 7 18.74 3.35 12.43
C ASP A 7 17.39 2.87 11.89
N PHE A 8 16.66 2.05 12.66
CA PHE A 8 15.36 1.54 12.25
C PHE A 8 14.35 2.66 12.04
N LEU A 9 13.61 2.59 10.93
CA LEU A 9 12.60 3.58 10.61
C LEU A 9 11.25 3.21 11.22
N TRP A 10 10.79 4.08 12.13
CA TRP A 10 9.52 3.90 12.85
C TRP A 10 8.50 4.93 12.40
N GLY A 11 7.30 4.48 12.09
CA GLY A 11 6.26 5.46 11.80
C GLY A 11 4.92 4.87 11.42
N GLY A 12 4.27 5.58 10.53
CA GLY A 12 2.97 5.21 10.00
C GLY A 12 2.89 5.41 8.50
N ALA A 13 1.85 4.88 7.91
CA ALA A 13 1.60 4.92 6.47
C ALA A 13 0.19 5.43 6.18
N THR A 14 0.08 6.32 5.19
CA THR A 14 -1.18 6.87 4.69
C THR A 14 -1.22 6.77 3.16
N ALA A 15 -2.39 7.05 2.59
CA ALA A 15 -2.59 7.20 1.15
C ALA A 15 -3.36 8.47 0.87
N ALA A 16 -2.99 9.20 -0.15
CA ALA A 16 -3.59 10.49 -0.49
C ALA A 16 -5.12 10.41 -0.58
N ASN A 17 -5.65 9.47 -1.34
CA ASN A 17 -7.10 9.33 -1.54
C ASN A 17 -7.88 8.95 -0.27
N GLN A 18 -7.20 8.44 0.76
CA GLN A 18 -7.84 7.98 1.99
C GLN A 18 -7.77 9.01 3.13
N VAL A 19 -6.95 10.06 2.98
CA VAL A 19 -6.76 11.07 4.03
C VAL A 19 -6.95 12.51 3.57
N GLU A 20 -6.54 12.87 2.34
CA GLU A 20 -6.41 14.26 1.92
C GLU A 20 -7.73 15.00 1.84
N GLY A 21 -8.73 14.43 1.17
CA GLY A 21 -9.90 15.19 0.76
C GLY A 21 -9.53 16.24 -0.29
N ALA A 22 -10.23 17.39 -0.28
CA ALA A 22 -9.96 18.47 -1.24
C ALA A 22 -9.87 17.97 -2.70
N TYR A 23 -10.77 17.07 -3.07
CA TYR A 23 -10.64 16.22 -4.27
C TYR A 23 -10.68 16.96 -5.60
N LEU A 24 -11.17 18.20 -5.61
CA LEU A 24 -11.15 19.09 -6.79
C LEU A 24 -10.44 20.42 -6.53
N GLU A 25 -9.83 20.58 -5.35
CA GLU A 25 -9.18 21.83 -4.98
C GLU A 25 -7.81 21.98 -5.67
N ASP A 26 -7.41 23.22 -5.92
CA ASP A 26 -6.13 23.58 -6.52
C ASP A 26 -5.85 22.89 -7.87
N GLY A 27 -6.90 22.70 -8.66
CA GLY A 27 -6.80 22.18 -10.01
C GLY A 27 -6.67 20.66 -10.14
N LYS A 28 -6.86 19.91 -9.04
CA LYS A 28 -6.84 18.44 -9.09
C LYS A 28 -7.93 17.92 -10.02
N GLY A 29 -7.56 16.95 -10.88
CA GLY A 29 -8.50 16.20 -11.69
C GLY A 29 -9.08 14.98 -10.96
N LEU A 30 -10.11 14.37 -11.56
CA LEU A 30 -10.71 13.14 -11.04
C LEU A 30 -9.74 11.95 -11.20
N SER A 31 -9.65 11.14 -10.17
CA SER A 31 -8.93 9.87 -10.18
C SER A 31 -9.89 8.68 -10.24
N THR A 32 -9.36 7.49 -10.49
CA THR A 32 -10.11 6.23 -10.37
C THR A 32 -10.69 6.05 -8.97
N SER A 33 -10.02 6.53 -7.93
CA SER A 33 -10.55 6.51 -6.56
C SER A 33 -11.80 7.38 -6.40
N ASP A 34 -11.80 8.56 -7.03
CA ASP A 34 -12.94 9.49 -6.95
C ASP A 34 -14.20 8.92 -7.62
N VAL A 35 -14.05 8.11 -8.65
CA VAL A 35 -15.18 7.48 -9.36
C VAL A 35 -15.56 6.11 -8.78
N GLN A 36 -14.88 5.67 -7.73
CA GLN A 36 -15.24 4.50 -6.93
C GLN A 36 -15.51 4.90 -5.48
N PRO A 37 -16.58 5.66 -5.21
CA PRO A 37 -16.83 6.24 -3.87
C PRO A 37 -17.12 5.19 -2.80
N HIS A 38 -17.43 3.95 -3.18
CA HIS A 38 -17.73 2.85 -2.27
C HIS A 38 -16.57 1.86 -2.12
N GLY A 39 -15.36 2.24 -2.53
CA GLY A 39 -14.13 1.45 -2.34
C GLY A 39 -13.65 0.75 -3.59
N VAL A 40 -12.52 0.04 -3.43
CA VAL A 40 -11.76 -0.58 -4.55
C VAL A 40 -12.51 -1.68 -5.29
N PHE A 41 -13.52 -2.26 -4.67
CA PHE A 41 -14.41 -3.25 -5.31
C PHE A 41 -15.78 -2.68 -5.66
N GLY A 42 -15.98 -1.38 -5.40
CA GLY A 42 -17.23 -0.69 -5.72
C GLY A 42 -17.37 -0.42 -7.21
N GLU A 43 -18.62 -0.17 -7.62
CA GLU A 43 -18.91 0.21 -8.99
C GLU A 43 -18.33 1.59 -9.32
N VAL A 44 -17.94 1.75 -10.58
CA VAL A 44 -17.58 3.05 -11.11
C VAL A 44 -18.86 3.87 -11.33
N VAL A 45 -18.87 5.08 -10.80
CA VAL A 45 -19.99 6.01 -10.94
C VAL A 45 -19.55 7.29 -11.63
N GLU A 46 -20.43 7.87 -12.45
CA GLU A 46 -20.18 9.18 -13.00
C GLU A 46 -20.35 10.23 -11.87
N ARG A 47 -19.34 11.09 -11.73
CA ARG A 47 -19.37 12.16 -10.72
C ARG A 47 -20.04 13.40 -11.32
N VAL A 48 -21.06 13.88 -10.62
CA VAL A 48 -21.80 15.11 -11.00
C VAL A 48 -21.62 16.18 -9.91
N PRO A 49 -21.71 17.47 -10.27
CA PRO A 49 -21.62 18.54 -9.28
C PRO A 49 -22.66 18.37 -8.16
N GLY A 50 -22.21 18.43 -6.91
CA GLY A 50 -23.05 18.26 -5.73
C GLY A 50 -23.09 16.84 -5.16
N ASP A 51 -22.49 15.86 -5.83
CA ASP A 51 -22.28 14.53 -5.23
C ASP A 51 -21.34 14.63 -4.03
N ASN A 52 -21.63 13.83 -3.01
CA ASN A 52 -20.82 13.78 -1.80
C ASN A 52 -20.31 12.35 -1.57
N GLY A 53 -19.10 12.10 -2.00
CA GLY A 53 -18.38 10.88 -1.63
C GLY A 53 -17.66 11.07 -0.29
N ILE A 54 -17.55 10.00 0.48
CA ILE A 54 -16.85 10.06 1.77
C ILE A 54 -15.40 10.52 1.64
N LYS A 55 -14.74 10.14 0.54
CA LYS A 55 -13.36 10.52 0.25
C LYS A 55 -13.19 11.96 -0.24
N ASP A 56 -14.26 12.64 -0.59
CA ASP A 56 -14.19 14.02 -1.07
C ASP A 56 -13.65 14.98 0.00
N VAL A 57 -13.92 14.67 1.27
CA VAL A 57 -13.34 15.33 2.44
C VAL A 57 -12.34 14.41 3.14
N ALA A 58 -12.58 13.11 3.15
CA ALA A 58 -11.82 12.11 3.90
C ALA A 58 -11.66 12.57 5.36
N ILE A 59 -10.43 12.80 5.82
CA ILE A 59 -10.17 13.37 7.14
C ILE A 59 -9.60 14.79 7.05
N ASP A 60 -9.72 15.40 5.88
CA ASP A 60 -9.26 16.76 5.60
C ASP A 60 -7.76 16.98 5.88
N PHE A 61 -6.96 15.97 5.62
CA PHE A 61 -5.50 16.05 5.79
C PHE A 61 -4.88 17.15 4.93
N TYR A 62 -5.46 17.43 3.78
CA TYR A 62 -4.98 18.49 2.87
C TYR A 62 -4.85 19.85 3.59
N HIS A 63 -5.79 20.17 4.49
CA HIS A 63 -5.79 21.41 5.25
C HIS A 63 -5.24 21.25 6.67
N ARG A 64 -5.30 20.02 7.24
CA ARG A 64 -4.96 19.75 8.65
C ARG A 64 -3.62 19.05 8.84
N TYR A 65 -2.82 18.85 7.78
CA TYR A 65 -1.57 18.13 7.88
C TYR A 65 -0.58 18.67 8.93
N PRO A 66 -0.47 19.99 9.21
CA PRO A 66 0.44 20.46 10.25
C PRO A 66 0.08 19.93 11.64
N GLU A 67 -1.21 19.89 11.99
CA GLU A 67 -1.73 19.31 13.23
C GLU A 67 -1.41 17.83 13.32
N ASP A 68 -1.68 17.09 12.25
CA ASP A 68 -1.50 15.64 12.20
C ASP A 68 -0.01 15.25 12.27
N ILE A 69 0.85 15.95 11.54
CA ILE A 69 2.30 15.72 11.58
C ILE A 69 2.87 16.04 12.97
N ALA A 70 2.37 17.08 13.65
CA ALA A 70 2.77 17.38 15.01
C ALA A 70 2.42 16.22 15.97
N LEU A 71 1.26 15.60 15.81
CA LEU A 71 0.86 14.43 16.59
C LEU A 71 1.76 13.21 16.29
N PHE A 72 2.12 12.98 15.05
CA PHE A 72 3.06 11.92 14.69
C PHE A 72 4.45 12.16 15.29
N ALA A 73 4.91 13.39 15.27
CA ALA A 73 6.17 13.79 15.92
C ALA A 73 6.14 13.55 17.42
N GLU A 74 5.04 13.89 18.09
CA GLU A 74 4.84 13.63 19.52
C GLU A 74 4.91 12.13 19.82
N MET A 75 4.40 11.29 18.93
CA MET A 75 4.49 9.83 19.06
C MET A 75 5.90 9.29 18.83
N GLY A 76 6.81 10.11 18.29
CA GLY A 76 8.19 9.74 18.05
C GLY A 76 8.50 9.23 16.65
N PHE A 77 7.61 9.42 15.69
CA PHE A 77 7.86 9.02 14.30
C PHE A 77 9.15 9.65 13.77
N ASN A 78 9.98 8.84 13.14
CA ASN A 78 11.10 9.31 12.33
C ASN A 78 10.87 9.04 10.83
N CYS A 79 9.73 8.42 10.47
CA CYS A 79 9.34 8.12 9.11
C CYS A 79 7.82 8.26 8.97
N LEU A 80 7.36 8.83 7.88
CA LEU A 80 5.94 8.85 7.51
C LEU A 80 5.81 8.51 6.03
N ARG A 81 5.04 7.47 5.75
CA ARG A 81 4.69 7.12 4.37
C ARG A 81 3.45 7.89 3.94
N VAL A 82 3.59 8.61 2.83
CA VAL A 82 2.48 9.28 2.15
C VAL A 82 2.49 8.88 0.68
N SER A 83 1.42 9.12 -0.04
CA SER A 83 1.42 9.03 -1.49
C SER A 83 1.19 10.40 -2.12
N ILE A 84 1.65 10.57 -3.35
CA ILE A 84 1.32 11.73 -4.17
C ILE A 84 0.12 11.35 -5.03
N ALA A 85 -0.93 12.17 -5.01
CA ALA A 85 -2.03 12.02 -5.94
C ALA A 85 -1.57 12.48 -7.33
N TRP A 86 -1.47 11.54 -8.27
CA TRP A 86 -1.04 11.81 -9.64
C TRP A 86 -1.87 12.94 -10.28
N THR A 87 -3.17 12.97 -10.00
CA THR A 87 -4.10 13.98 -10.52
C THR A 87 -3.93 15.37 -9.93
N ARG A 88 -3.14 15.54 -8.86
CA ARG A 88 -2.74 16.87 -8.40
C ARG A 88 -1.60 17.43 -9.22
N ILE A 89 -0.80 16.58 -9.81
CA ILE A 89 0.40 16.96 -10.59
C ILE A 89 0.07 17.06 -12.09
N TYR A 90 -0.64 16.07 -12.61
CA TYR A 90 -1.15 16.06 -14.00
C TYR A 90 -2.64 15.69 -13.94
N PRO A 91 -3.55 16.69 -13.86
CA PRO A 91 -4.97 16.45 -13.61
C PRO A 91 -5.65 15.46 -14.57
N ASN A 92 -5.24 15.44 -15.83
CA ASN A 92 -5.74 14.52 -16.86
C ASN A 92 -4.74 13.42 -17.20
N GLY A 93 -3.54 13.47 -16.65
CA GLY A 93 -2.46 12.52 -16.92
C GLY A 93 -1.65 12.85 -18.18
N ASP A 94 -2.29 13.33 -19.24
CA ASP A 94 -1.67 13.69 -20.52
C ASP A 94 -1.46 15.20 -20.72
N ASP A 95 -1.68 16.01 -19.70
CA ASP A 95 -1.48 17.46 -19.73
C ASP A 95 -0.05 17.79 -20.18
N ALA A 96 0.09 18.88 -20.95
CA ALA A 96 1.39 19.32 -21.46
C ALA A 96 2.33 19.78 -20.35
N GLU A 97 1.79 20.40 -19.32
CA GLU A 97 2.54 20.97 -18.19
C GLU A 97 1.99 20.47 -16.86
N PRO A 98 2.85 20.33 -15.83
CA PRO A 98 2.38 19.96 -14.50
C PRO A 98 1.60 21.10 -13.83
N ASN A 99 0.71 20.74 -12.91
CA ASN A 99 -0.05 21.68 -12.10
C ASN A 99 0.81 22.18 -10.93
N GLU A 100 1.25 23.44 -10.99
CA GLU A 100 2.14 24.03 -9.98
C GLU A 100 1.50 24.06 -8.58
N ALA A 101 0.18 24.27 -8.47
CA ALA A 101 -0.50 24.27 -7.18
C ALA A 101 -0.41 22.92 -6.47
N GLY A 102 -0.50 21.83 -7.23
CA GLY A 102 -0.32 20.48 -6.68
C GLY A 102 1.11 20.22 -6.22
N LEU A 103 2.09 20.62 -7.03
CA LEU A 103 3.50 20.51 -6.65
C LEU A 103 3.80 21.33 -5.39
N ALA A 104 3.26 22.53 -5.27
CA ALA A 104 3.44 23.40 -4.12
C ALA A 104 2.84 22.81 -2.83
N PHE A 105 1.71 22.12 -2.92
CA PHE A 105 1.12 21.45 -1.75
C PHE A 105 2.09 20.43 -1.15
N TYR A 106 2.66 19.55 -1.98
CA TYR A 106 3.60 18.55 -1.49
C TYR A 106 4.94 19.15 -1.04
N ASP A 107 5.38 20.27 -1.60
CA ASP A 107 6.51 21.03 -1.03
C ASP A 107 6.25 21.40 0.44
N LYS A 108 5.07 21.95 0.72
CA LYS A 108 4.69 22.33 2.10
C LYS A 108 4.58 21.13 3.02
N LEU A 109 4.01 20.03 2.53
CA LEU A 109 3.90 18.79 3.31
C LEU A 109 5.27 18.26 3.71
N PHE A 110 6.20 18.17 2.77
CA PHE A 110 7.56 17.67 3.04
C PHE A 110 8.36 18.64 3.92
N GLU A 111 8.17 19.95 3.78
CA GLU A 111 8.77 20.95 4.66
C GLU A 111 8.27 20.81 6.10
N GLU A 112 6.98 20.54 6.29
CA GLU A 112 6.40 20.29 7.61
C GLU A 112 7.00 19.03 8.26
N MET A 113 7.14 17.95 7.49
CA MET A 113 7.83 16.75 7.96
C MET A 113 9.28 17.04 8.37
N ALA A 114 10.01 17.82 7.58
CA ALA A 114 11.38 18.18 7.84
C ALA A 114 11.55 18.97 9.16
N LYS A 115 10.61 19.86 9.47
CA LYS A 115 10.58 20.58 10.75
C LYS A 115 10.59 19.65 11.96
N HIS A 116 9.94 18.50 11.83
CA HIS A 116 9.83 17.51 12.90
C HIS A 116 10.82 16.35 12.75
N LYS A 117 11.77 16.44 11.81
CA LYS A 117 12.77 15.40 11.52
C LYS A 117 12.13 14.05 11.17
N ILE A 118 11.01 14.08 10.46
CA ILE A 118 10.32 12.90 9.93
C ILE A 118 10.76 12.68 8.50
N THR A 119 11.36 11.53 8.23
CA THR A 119 11.76 11.13 6.87
C THR A 119 10.54 10.78 6.03
N PRO A 120 10.33 11.44 4.87
CA PRO A 120 9.27 11.03 3.95
C PRO A 120 9.60 9.70 3.26
N LEU A 121 8.62 8.81 3.20
CA LEU A 121 8.61 7.63 2.33
C LEU A 121 7.41 7.82 1.39
N VAL A 122 7.67 7.99 0.10
CA VAL A 122 6.65 8.48 -0.83
C VAL A 122 6.30 7.44 -1.88
N THR A 123 5.03 7.05 -1.94
CA THR A 123 4.48 6.19 -2.98
C THR A 123 4.03 7.04 -4.17
N LEU A 124 4.51 6.71 -5.36
CA LEU A 124 4.15 7.43 -6.59
C LEU A 124 2.67 7.24 -6.95
N SER A 125 2.14 6.03 -6.79
CA SER A 125 0.75 5.73 -7.10
C SER A 125 0.16 4.76 -6.06
N HIS A 126 -0.87 5.22 -5.36
CA HIS A 126 -1.56 4.43 -4.34
C HIS A 126 -3.05 4.31 -4.68
N TYR A 127 -3.38 3.32 -5.51
CA TYR A 127 -4.75 3.00 -5.91
C TYR A 127 -5.50 4.15 -6.59
N GLU A 128 -4.78 5.03 -7.24
CA GLU A 128 -5.39 6.11 -8.00
C GLU A 128 -4.56 6.47 -9.22
N MET A 129 -5.24 6.66 -10.34
CA MET A 129 -4.67 7.19 -11.57
C MET A 129 -5.66 8.19 -12.17
N PRO A 130 -5.22 9.10 -13.06
CA PRO A 130 -6.14 10.02 -13.71
C PRO A 130 -7.27 9.29 -14.42
N TRP A 131 -8.50 9.64 -14.06
CA TRP A 131 -9.69 9.06 -14.69
C TRP A 131 -9.72 9.34 -16.20
N ALA A 132 -9.22 10.49 -16.64
CA ALA A 132 -9.11 10.82 -18.04
C ALA A 132 -8.23 9.82 -18.82
N LEU A 133 -7.21 9.23 -18.20
CA LEU A 133 -6.40 8.19 -18.84
C LEU A 133 -7.18 6.89 -19.03
N VAL A 134 -8.08 6.58 -18.12
CA VAL A 134 -8.98 5.43 -18.28
C VAL A 134 -9.96 5.67 -19.43
N LYS A 135 -10.63 6.83 -19.43
CA LYS A 135 -11.62 7.15 -20.46
C LYS A 135 -11.03 7.29 -21.85
N ASN A 136 -9.88 7.93 -21.97
CA ASN A 136 -9.33 8.31 -23.26
C ASN A 136 -8.32 7.32 -23.82
N TYR A 137 -7.69 6.50 -22.95
CA TYR A 137 -6.63 5.56 -23.36
C TYR A 137 -6.92 4.11 -22.97
N GLY A 138 -7.92 3.84 -22.13
CA GLY A 138 -8.15 2.49 -21.61
C GLY A 138 -7.21 2.11 -20.47
N GLY A 139 -6.79 3.05 -19.67
CA GLY A 139 -5.90 2.83 -18.53
C GLY A 139 -4.56 2.23 -18.93
N TRP A 140 -4.03 1.34 -18.12
CA TRP A 140 -2.75 0.67 -18.38
C TRP A 140 -2.79 -0.33 -19.56
N GLY A 141 -3.95 -0.56 -20.14
CA GLY A 141 -4.06 -1.29 -21.41
C GLY A 141 -3.34 -0.61 -22.55
N SER A 142 -3.17 0.72 -22.49
CA SER A 142 -2.43 1.48 -23.50
C SER A 142 -0.96 1.66 -23.11
N ARG A 143 -0.05 1.39 -24.05
CA ARG A 143 1.39 1.64 -23.88
C ARG A 143 1.71 3.13 -23.66
N GLU A 144 0.88 4.02 -24.16
CA GLU A 144 1.10 5.47 -24.00
C GLU A 144 1.11 5.86 -22.52
N VAL A 145 0.39 5.14 -21.68
CA VAL A 145 0.34 5.42 -20.23
C VAL A 145 1.70 5.19 -19.55
N ILE A 146 2.54 4.31 -20.09
CA ILE A 146 3.93 4.14 -19.62
C ILE A 146 4.67 5.48 -19.67
N GLY A 147 4.59 6.19 -20.79
CA GLY A 147 5.25 7.48 -20.96
C GLY A 147 4.67 8.58 -20.06
N PHE A 148 3.35 8.59 -19.87
CA PHE A 148 2.71 9.55 -18.97
C PHE A 148 3.12 9.34 -17.52
N PHE A 149 3.23 8.09 -17.09
CA PHE A 149 3.70 7.78 -15.74
C PHE A 149 5.17 8.12 -15.55
N GLU A 150 6.03 7.79 -16.51
CA GLU A 150 7.45 8.13 -16.45
C GLU A 150 7.64 9.65 -16.34
N ARG A 151 6.90 10.43 -17.11
CA ARG A 151 6.94 11.89 -17.06
C ARG A 151 6.50 12.42 -15.69
N TYR A 152 5.42 11.89 -15.15
CA TYR A 152 4.97 12.20 -13.79
C TYR A 152 6.06 11.88 -12.75
N ALA A 153 6.63 10.67 -12.81
CA ALA A 153 7.70 10.27 -11.90
C ALA A 153 8.90 11.21 -11.99
N ARG A 154 9.36 11.53 -13.20
CA ARG A 154 10.48 12.45 -13.40
C ARG A 154 10.19 13.85 -12.87
N THR A 155 8.98 14.33 -13.04
CA THR A 155 8.55 15.64 -12.51
C THR A 155 8.67 15.71 -10.99
N VAL A 156 8.13 14.72 -10.27
CA VAL A 156 8.17 14.72 -8.82
C VAL A 156 9.56 14.39 -8.27
N PHE A 157 10.33 13.53 -8.92
CA PHE A 157 11.72 13.29 -8.54
C PHE A 157 12.56 14.56 -8.65
N SER A 158 12.43 15.28 -9.74
CA SER A 158 13.17 16.53 -9.95
C SER A 158 12.76 17.61 -8.94
N ARG A 159 11.45 17.74 -8.69
CA ARG A 159 10.93 18.74 -7.75
C ARG A 159 11.39 18.48 -6.32
N TYR A 160 11.34 17.21 -5.89
CA TYR A 160 11.54 16.85 -4.47
C TYR A 160 12.88 16.17 -4.18
N LYS A 161 13.82 16.18 -5.13
CA LYS A 161 15.11 15.48 -5.03
C LYS A 161 15.92 15.79 -3.78
N ASN A 162 15.75 16.98 -3.19
CA ASN A 162 16.45 17.41 -1.99
C ASN A 162 15.63 17.15 -0.71
N LYS A 163 14.38 16.76 -0.83
CA LYS A 163 13.44 16.59 0.27
C LYS A 163 13.09 15.13 0.54
N VAL A 164 13.01 14.32 -0.52
CA VAL A 164 12.57 12.92 -0.46
C VAL A 164 13.64 12.02 -1.08
N LYS A 165 14.12 11.07 -0.28
CA LYS A 165 15.15 10.10 -0.68
C LYS A 165 14.63 8.67 -0.73
N LEU A 166 13.46 8.39 -0.16
CA LEU A 166 12.83 7.07 -0.13
C LEU A 166 11.52 7.09 -0.92
N TRP A 167 11.43 6.25 -1.92
CA TRP A 167 10.30 6.18 -2.85
C TRP A 167 9.80 4.76 -3.03
N LEU A 168 8.51 4.63 -3.34
CA LEU A 168 7.88 3.39 -3.78
C LEU A 168 7.14 3.65 -5.10
N THR A 169 7.11 2.67 -5.99
CA THR A 169 6.46 2.84 -7.30
C THR A 169 4.93 2.74 -7.22
N PHE A 170 4.40 1.53 -7.09
CA PHE A 170 2.96 1.28 -7.04
C PHE A 170 2.59 0.56 -5.76
N ASN A 171 1.57 1.07 -5.07
CA ASN A 171 1.03 0.38 -3.90
C ASN A 171 0.38 -0.95 -4.30
N GLU A 172 0.77 -2.03 -3.61
CA GLU A 172 0.20 -3.36 -3.79
C GLU A 172 -0.05 -3.70 -5.27
N ILE A 173 0.99 -3.60 -6.09
CA ILE A 173 0.92 -3.81 -7.54
C ILE A 173 0.26 -5.16 -7.89
N ASN A 174 0.42 -6.16 -7.04
CA ASN A 174 -0.14 -7.49 -7.22
C ASN A 174 -1.66 -7.58 -6.95
N MET A 175 -2.28 -6.51 -6.44
CA MET A 175 -3.75 -6.42 -6.34
C MET A 175 -4.43 -6.23 -7.70
N SER A 176 -3.71 -5.89 -8.74
CA SER A 176 -4.26 -5.62 -10.07
C SER A 176 -5.05 -6.79 -10.66
N LEU A 177 -4.70 -8.02 -10.28
CA LEU A 177 -5.44 -9.23 -10.69
C LEU A 177 -6.81 -9.33 -10.04
N HIS A 178 -6.99 -8.79 -8.84
CA HIS A 178 -8.21 -8.90 -8.04
C HIS A 178 -9.10 -7.67 -8.11
N ALA A 179 -8.51 -6.51 -8.39
CA ALA A 179 -9.19 -5.23 -8.53
C ALA A 179 -8.68 -4.49 -9.78
N PRO A 180 -9.05 -4.95 -10.99
CA PRO A 180 -8.47 -4.42 -12.23
C PRO A 180 -8.70 -2.92 -12.44
N MET A 181 -9.87 -2.39 -12.08
CA MET A 181 -10.14 -0.95 -12.21
C MET A 181 -9.22 -0.14 -11.31
N THR A 182 -9.09 -0.55 -10.05
CA THR A 182 -8.22 0.12 -9.08
C THR A 182 -6.75 -0.01 -9.44
N GLY A 183 -6.32 -1.20 -9.85
CA GLY A 183 -4.91 -1.49 -10.13
C GLY A 183 -4.43 -1.01 -11.48
N VAL A 184 -5.17 -1.29 -12.54
CA VAL A 184 -4.73 -1.04 -13.92
C VAL A 184 -5.73 -0.24 -14.78
N GLY A 185 -6.82 0.24 -14.20
CA GLY A 185 -7.79 1.06 -14.92
C GLY A 185 -8.59 0.29 -15.97
N LEU A 186 -8.77 -1.01 -15.79
CA LEU A 186 -9.58 -1.85 -16.66
C LEU A 186 -10.90 -2.22 -15.99
N PRO A 187 -12.01 -2.28 -16.76
CA PRO A 187 -13.29 -2.66 -16.18
C PRO A 187 -13.29 -4.10 -15.67
N ALA A 188 -14.13 -4.37 -14.68
CA ALA A 188 -14.40 -5.72 -14.22
C ALA A 188 -14.89 -6.56 -15.41
N GLY A 189 -14.44 -7.81 -15.52
CA GLY A 189 -14.76 -8.67 -16.64
C GLY A 189 -13.82 -8.57 -17.84
N SER A 190 -12.79 -7.72 -17.77
CA SER A 190 -11.70 -7.75 -18.75
C SER A 190 -11.04 -9.13 -18.78
N SER A 191 -10.60 -9.56 -19.96
CA SER A 191 -9.95 -10.87 -20.11
C SER A 191 -8.63 -10.93 -19.32
N LYS A 192 -8.22 -12.14 -18.95
CA LYS A 192 -6.91 -12.35 -18.31
C LYS A 192 -5.78 -11.78 -19.16
N GLY A 193 -5.82 -11.99 -20.47
CA GLY A 193 -4.81 -11.47 -21.39
C GLY A 193 -4.70 -9.95 -21.35
N GLU A 194 -5.83 -9.24 -21.33
CA GLU A 194 -5.87 -7.79 -21.22
C GLU A 194 -5.30 -7.31 -19.88
N VAL A 195 -5.67 -7.97 -18.79
CA VAL A 195 -5.20 -7.60 -17.45
C VAL A 195 -3.68 -7.82 -17.32
N TYR A 196 -3.17 -8.97 -17.77
CA TYR A 196 -1.72 -9.24 -17.72
C TYR A 196 -0.92 -8.33 -18.65
N GLN A 197 -1.47 -7.93 -19.79
CA GLN A 197 -0.82 -6.95 -20.67
C GLN A 197 -0.73 -5.59 -19.97
N ALA A 198 -1.80 -5.16 -19.32
CA ALA A 198 -1.81 -3.91 -18.54
C ALA A 198 -0.82 -3.97 -17.36
N ILE A 199 -0.76 -5.10 -16.67
CA ILE A 199 0.24 -5.34 -15.61
C ILE A 199 1.65 -5.25 -16.18
N HIS A 200 1.89 -5.82 -17.36
CA HIS A 200 3.20 -5.73 -18.02
C HIS A 200 3.59 -4.26 -18.27
N HIS A 201 2.68 -3.45 -18.78
CA HIS A 201 2.93 -2.01 -18.97
C HIS A 201 3.28 -1.32 -17.64
N GLN A 202 2.58 -1.68 -16.58
CA GLN A 202 2.81 -1.14 -15.24
C GLN A 202 4.18 -1.56 -14.68
N LEU A 203 4.59 -2.81 -14.90
CA LEU A 203 5.92 -3.31 -14.51
C LEU A 203 7.04 -2.57 -15.26
N VAL A 204 6.85 -2.31 -16.55
CA VAL A 204 7.79 -1.52 -17.35
C VAL A 204 7.87 -0.09 -16.82
N ALA A 205 6.72 0.54 -16.56
CA ALA A 205 6.66 1.89 -15.98
C ALA A 205 7.34 1.96 -14.62
N SER A 206 7.15 0.93 -13.79
CA SER A 206 7.83 0.81 -12.49
C SER A 206 9.36 0.79 -12.66
N ALA A 207 9.87 -0.02 -13.58
CA ALA A 207 11.30 -0.09 -13.86
C ALA A 207 11.86 1.23 -14.40
N LEU A 208 11.14 1.91 -15.27
CA LEU A 208 11.52 3.24 -15.79
C LEU A 208 11.54 4.29 -14.67
N ALA A 209 10.61 4.21 -13.71
CA ALA A 209 10.63 5.07 -12.52
C ALA A 209 11.83 4.80 -11.63
N VAL A 210 12.21 3.53 -11.45
CA VAL A 210 13.44 3.17 -10.72
C VAL A 210 14.66 3.81 -11.36
N LYS A 211 14.79 3.69 -12.67
CA LYS A 211 15.87 4.30 -13.44
C LYS A 211 15.89 5.83 -13.27
N ALA A 212 14.72 6.46 -13.41
CA ALA A 212 14.59 7.90 -13.26
C ALA A 212 14.98 8.38 -11.85
N CYS A 213 14.60 7.63 -10.82
CA CYS A 213 15.00 7.93 -9.44
C CYS A 213 16.53 7.90 -9.28
N HIS A 214 17.19 6.88 -9.81
CA HIS A 214 18.64 6.76 -9.74
C HIS A 214 19.35 7.88 -10.52
N GLU A 215 18.77 8.37 -11.60
CA GLU A 215 19.32 9.48 -12.38
C GLU A 215 19.12 10.85 -11.72
N LEU A 216 17.95 11.08 -11.10
CA LEU A 216 17.49 12.41 -10.71
C LEU A 216 17.59 12.70 -9.22
N VAL A 217 17.56 11.67 -8.36
CA VAL A 217 17.56 11.83 -6.90
C VAL A 217 18.91 11.39 -6.33
N PRO A 218 19.77 12.33 -5.91
CA PRO A 218 21.03 11.97 -5.29
C PRO A 218 20.81 11.10 -4.06
N GLU A 219 21.48 9.94 -4.00
CA GLU A 219 21.34 8.95 -2.92
C GLU A 219 19.92 8.40 -2.75
N GLY A 220 19.06 8.59 -3.76
CA GLY A 220 17.70 8.09 -3.74
C GLY A 220 17.63 6.56 -3.74
N LYS A 221 16.70 6.02 -2.96
CA LYS A 221 16.36 4.60 -2.92
C LYS A 221 14.89 4.44 -3.26
N ILE A 222 14.60 3.48 -4.11
CA ILE A 222 13.25 3.21 -4.56
C ILE A 222 12.94 1.73 -4.50
N GLY A 223 11.83 1.38 -3.87
CA GLY A 223 11.35 0.01 -3.74
C GLY A 223 10.08 -0.23 -4.54
N ASN A 224 9.74 -1.49 -4.64
CA ASN A 224 8.38 -1.91 -5.01
C ASN A 224 7.48 -1.89 -3.77
N MET A 225 6.21 -2.21 -3.96
CA MET A 225 5.30 -2.43 -2.82
C MET A 225 4.33 -3.55 -3.17
N LEU A 226 4.43 -4.65 -2.44
CA LEU A 226 3.64 -5.85 -2.63
C LEU A 226 2.58 -5.98 -1.53
N LEU A 227 1.40 -6.48 -1.88
CA LEU A 227 0.56 -7.12 -0.88
C LEU A 227 1.29 -8.39 -0.43
N GLY A 228 1.68 -8.43 0.83
CA GLY A 228 2.40 -9.54 1.42
C GLY A 228 1.47 -10.69 1.76
N GLY A 229 1.08 -11.45 0.74
CA GLY A 229 0.30 -12.64 0.92
C GLY A 229 1.20 -13.85 1.20
N LEU A 230 0.91 -14.53 2.29
CA LEU A 230 1.49 -15.84 2.59
C LEU A 230 0.35 -16.83 2.74
N MET A 231 0.37 -17.85 1.90
CA MET A 231 -0.61 -18.93 1.92
C MET A 231 0.02 -20.18 2.49
N TYR A 232 -0.76 -20.89 3.31
CA TYR A 232 -0.41 -22.18 3.86
C TYR A 232 -1.20 -23.28 3.14
N PRO A 233 -0.64 -24.49 2.97
CA PRO A 233 -1.46 -25.63 2.57
C PRO A 233 -2.45 -25.97 3.69
N LEU A 234 -3.71 -26.19 3.32
CA LEU A 234 -4.75 -26.59 4.29
C LEU A 234 -4.43 -27.95 4.92
N SER A 235 -3.77 -28.82 4.18
CA SER A 235 -3.30 -30.11 4.65
C SER A 235 -1.91 -30.43 4.11
N CYS A 236 -1.30 -31.49 4.64
CA CYS A 236 -0.02 -31.98 4.15
C CYS A 236 -0.13 -32.87 2.89
N LYS A 237 -1.30 -32.96 2.27
CA LYS A 237 -1.42 -33.66 0.98
C LYS A 237 -0.54 -32.97 -0.07
N PRO A 238 0.25 -33.75 -0.85
CA PRO A 238 1.11 -33.15 -1.88
C PRO A 238 0.37 -32.22 -2.85
N GLU A 239 -0.90 -32.52 -3.17
CA GLU A 239 -1.73 -31.69 -4.05
C GLU A 239 -2.02 -30.33 -3.41
N ASP A 240 -2.30 -30.27 -2.12
CA ASP A 240 -2.51 -29.00 -1.39
C ASP A 240 -1.22 -28.20 -1.31
N VAL A 241 -0.08 -28.86 -1.08
CA VAL A 241 1.24 -28.20 -1.03
C VAL A 241 1.60 -27.60 -2.38
N PHE A 242 1.40 -28.35 -3.47
CA PHE A 242 1.70 -27.83 -4.82
C PHE A 242 0.76 -26.71 -5.24
N GLU A 243 -0.53 -26.82 -4.95
CA GLU A 243 -1.49 -25.76 -5.22
C GLU A 243 -1.14 -24.47 -4.45
N THR A 244 -0.68 -24.63 -3.21
CA THR A 244 -0.19 -23.50 -2.39
C THR A 244 1.03 -22.83 -3.00
N LEU A 245 1.97 -23.61 -3.53
CA LEU A 245 3.13 -23.07 -4.24
C LEU A 245 2.69 -22.22 -5.44
N GLN A 246 1.73 -22.71 -6.22
CA GLN A 246 1.21 -22.00 -7.39
C GLN A 246 0.50 -20.72 -6.99
N GLU A 247 -0.32 -20.76 -5.95
CA GLU A 247 -1.03 -19.58 -5.45
C GLU A 247 -0.06 -18.51 -4.95
N ASN A 248 0.94 -18.90 -4.16
CA ASN A 248 1.97 -17.96 -3.71
C ASN A 248 2.73 -17.33 -4.89
N ARG A 249 3.01 -18.07 -5.95
CA ARG A 249 3.65 -17.56 -7.17
C ARG A 249 2.79 -16.54 -7.90
N SER A 250 1.47 -16.69 -7.88
CA SER A 250 0.56 -15.72 -8.51
C SER A 250 0.66 -14.31 -7.91
N TRP A 251 1.08 -14.22 -6.66
CA TRP A 251 1.34 -12.96 -5.95
C TRP A 251 2.79 -12.52 -6.05
N GLN A 252 3.72 -13.47 -6.01
CA GLN A 252 5.15 -13.21 -5.92
C GLN A 252 5.80 -12.83 -7.25
N PHE A 253 5.23 -13.24 -8.39
CA PHE A 253 5.88 -12.99 -9.68
C PHE A 253 6.14 -11.50 -9.95
N PHE A 254 5.30 -10.61 -9.44
CA PHE A 254 5.51 -9.17 -9.54
C PHE A 254 6.85 -8.77 -8.91
N GLY A 255 7.09 -9.23 -7.70
CA GLY A 255 8.36 -9.01 -7.01
C GLY A 255 9.53 -9.67 -7.73
N ASP A 256 9.32 -10.85 -8.30
CA ASP A 256 10.37 -11.53 -9.09
C ASP A 256 10.79 -10.69 -10.30
N VAL A 257 9.83 -10.11 -11.02
CA VAL A 257 10.12 -9.22 -12.15
C VAL A 257 10.84 -7.95 -11.68
N GLN A 258 10.33 -7.32 -10.62
CA GLN A 258 10.87 -6.06 -10.12
C GLN A 258 12.25 -6.20 -9.45
N ALA A 259 12.54 -7.35 -8.86
CA ALA A 259 13.81 -7.60 -8.15
C ALA A 259 14.85 -8.34 -8.99
N ARG A 260 14.42 -9.12 -10.00
CA ARG A 260 15.32 -9.93 -10.85
C ARG A 260 15.40 -9.45 -12.28
N GLY A 261 14.51 -8.59 -12.73
CA GLY A 261 14.56 -7.94 -14.02
C GLY A 261 14.05 -8.76 -15.21
N ALA A 262 13.35 -9.86 -14.96
CA ALA A 262 12.78 -10.70 -16.01
C ALA A 262 11.61 -11.53 -15.46
N TYR A 263 10.71 -11.94 -16.36
CA TYR A 263 9.65 -12.88 -16.00
C TYR A 263 10.22 -14.24 -15.63
N PRO A 264 9.82 -14.85 -14.50
CA PRO A 264 10.25 -16.19 -14.13
C PRO A 264 9.65 -17.26 -15.05
N GLY A 265 10.33 -18.39 -15.16
CA GLY A 265 9.93 -19.49 -16.03
C GLY A 265 8.54 -20.04 -15.73
N TYR A 266 8.12 -20.05 -14.47
CA TYR A 266 6.78 -20.51 -14.09
C TYR A 266 5.67 -19.61 -14.64
N MET A 267 5.95 -18.32 -14.88
CA MET A 267 4.97 -17.42 -15.52
C MET A 267 4.89 -17.65 -17.02
N GLN A 268 5.99 -17.99 -17.67
CA GLN A 268 5.98 -18.36 -19.09
C GLN A 268 5.09 -19.60 -19.31
N ARG A 269 5.18 -20.58 -18.42
CA ARG A 269 4.30 -21.74 -18.44
C ARG A 269 2.84 -21.35 -18.19
N TYR A 270 2.59 -20.51 -17.18
CA TYR A 270 1.24 -20.04 -16.87
C TYR A 270 0.58 -19.35 -18.08
N PHE A 271 1.31 -18.45 -18.74
CA PHE A 271 0.80 -17.75 -19.92
C PHE A 271 0.48 -18.75 -21.06
N ARG A 272 1.38 -19.68 -21.34
CA ARG A 272 1.16 -20.68 -22.36
C ARG A 272 -0.06 -21.55 -22.05
N ASP A 273 -0.16 -22.05 -20.82
CA ASP A 273 -1.27 -22.94 -20.42
C ASP A 273 -2.62 -22.21 -20.40
N ASN A 274 -2.64 -20.90 -20.25
CA ASN A 274 -3.84 -20.06 -20.25
C ASN A 274 -4.09 -19.33 -21.58
N GLY A 275 -3.31 -19.61 -22.61
CA GLY A 275 -3.47 -18.99 -23.92
C GLY A 275 -3.21 -17.47 -23.93
N ILE A 276 -2.34 -16.99 -23.03
CA ILE A 276 -2.01 -15.57 -22.91
C ILE A 276 -0.71 -15.30 -23.67
N THR A 277 -0.77 -14.36 -24.62
CA THR A 277 0.42 -13.88 -25.33
C THR A 277 0.58 -12.40 -25.05
N LEU A 278 1.68 -12.06 -24.36
CA LEU A 278 2.01 -10.66 -24.05
C LEU A 278 2.84 -10.05 -25.18
N THR A 279 2.55 -8.79 -25.49
CA THR A 279 3.43 -7.97 -26.32
C THR A 279 4.53 -7.41 -25.44
N ILE A 280 5.74 -7.94 -25.57
CA ILE A 280 6.94 -7.53 -24.83
C ILE A 280 7.98 -7.10 -25.86
N THR A 281 8.35 -5.83 -25.88
CA THR A 281 9.35 -5.31 -26.81
C THR A 281 10.76 -5.52 -26.24
N ASP A 282 11.79 -5.36 -27.10
CA ASP A 282 13.18 -5.39 -26.64
C ASP A 282 13.47 -4.24 -25.67
N ALA A 283 12.87 -3.07 -25.92
CA ALA A 283 12.94 -1.95 -24.98
C ALA A 283 12.32 -2.25 -23.62
N ASP A 284 11.21 -2.99 -23.57
CA ASP A 284 10.60 -3.44 -22.33
C ASP A 284 11.55 -4.35 -21.55
N ARG A 285 12.17 -5.31 -22.24
CA ARG A 285 13.12 -6.25 -21.61
C ARG A 285 14.33 -5.50 -21.04
N GLU A 286 14.83 -4.52 -21.75
CA GLU A 286 15.95 -3.68 -21.30
C GLU A 286 15.53 -2.82 -20.07
N ALA A 287 14.34 -2.22 -20.10
CA ALA A 287 13.83 -1.43 -18.97
C ALA A 287 13.70 -2.27 -17.70
N LEU A 288 13.17 -3.50 -17.81
CA LEU A 288 12.96 -4.40 -16.66
C LEU A 288 14.26 -4.79 -15.95
N LYS A 289 15.40 -4.69 -16.58
CA LYS A 289 16.72 -4.99 -15.96
C LYS A 289 17.10 -4.01 -14.87
N THR A 290 16.47 -2.83 -14.81
CA THR A 290 16.67 -1.87 -13.72
C THR A 290 15.80 -2.31 -12.54
N THR A 291 16.42 -2.91 -11.54
CA THR A 291 15.73 -3.53 -10.41
C THR A 291 15.63 -2.59 -9.20
N VAL A 292 14.67 -2.86 -8.33
CA VAL A 292 14.42 -2.07 -7.13
C VAL A 292 15.55 -2.19 -6.11
N ASP A 293 15.71 -1.15 -5.28
CA ASP A 293 16.76 -1.10 -4.25
C ASP A 293 16.40 -1.91 -3.02
N PHE A 294 15.10 -2.01 -2.71
CA PHE A 294 14.57 -2.75 -1.57
C PHE A 294 13.18 -3.29 -1.89
N ILE A 295 12.73 -4.25 -1.10
CA ILE A 295 11.39 -4.85 -1.21
C ILE A 295 10.55 -4.32 -0.07
N SER A 296 9.42 -3.69 -0.37
CA SER A 296 8.44 -3.31 0.63
C SER A 296 7.13 -4.07 0.45
N PHE A 297 6.40 -4.20 1.53
CA PHE A 297 5.14 -4.93 1.48
C PHE A 297 4.20 -4.51 2.61
N SER A 298 2.91 -4.80 2.39
CA SER A 298 1.88 -4.79 3.40
C SER A 298 1.68 -6.19 3.95
N TYR A 299 1.39 -6.27 5.25
CA TYR A 299 1.04 -7.54 5.90
C TYR A 299 -0.13 -7.35 6.84
N TYR A 300 -1.20 -8.08 6.61
CA TYR A 300 -2.38 -8.04 7.47
C TYR A 300 -2.81 -9.42 7.94
N MET A 301 -2.65 -10.43 7.08
CA MET A 301 -3.22 -11.75 7.30
C MET A 301 -2.53 -12.82 6.46
N THR A 302 -2.80 -14.08 6.81
CA THR A 302 -2.50 -15.26 6.03
C THR A 302 -3.79 -16.00 5.70
N GLY A 303 -3.71 -16.98 4.82
CA GLY A 303 -4.85 -17.81 4.45
C GLY A 303 -4.40 -19.22 4.08
N CYS A 304 -5.35 -20.11 3.81
CA CYS A 304 -5.08 -21.47 3.39
C CYS A 304 -5.49 -21.73 1.96
N VAL A 305 -4.78 -22.66 1.33
CA VAL A 305 -5.03 -23.13 -0.04
C VAL A 305 -5.22 -24.64 -0.03
N THR A 306 -6.17 -25.12 -0.79
CA THR A 306 -6.43 -26.55 -0.98
C THR A 306 -6.73 -26.84 -2.46
N ALA A 307 -6.39 -28.05 -2.90
CA ALA A 307 -6.77 -28.56 -4.22
C ALA A 307 -8.21 -29.09 -4.23
N ASP A 308 -8.88 -29.17 -3.08
CA ASP A 308 -10.28 -29.60 -2.95
C ASP A 308 -11.22 -28.44 -3.31
N GLU A 309 -11.88 -28.55 -4.46
CA GLU A 309 -12.80 -27.51 -4.96
C GLU A 309 -13.99 -27.27 -4.02
N ALA A 310 -14.51 -28.30 -3.37
CA ALA A 310 -15.66 -28.16 -2.47
C ALA A 310 -15.29 -27.33 -1.22
N LEU A 311 -14.07 -27.46 -0.72
CA LEU A 311 -13.55 -26.65 0.36
C LEU A 311 -13.24 -25.21 -0.08
N ASN A 312 -12.74 -25.02 -1.30
CA ASN A 312 -12.49 -23.68 -1.86
C ASN A 312 -13.76 -22.84 -1.98
N GLN A 313 -14.92 -23.45 -2.21
CA GLN A 313 -16.21 -22.75 -2.23
C GLN A 313 -16.60 -22.15 -0.88
N GLN A 314 -15.94 -22.55 0.21
CA GLN A 314 -16.12 -21.98 1.55
C GLN A 314 -15.21 -20.80 1.84
N ALA A 315 -14.43 -20.35 0.86
CA ALA A 315 -13.50 -19.22 1.00
C ALA A 315 -14.23 -17.94 1.45
N ARG A 316 -13.58 -17.19 2.36
CA ARG A 316 -14.14 -15.99 2.97
C ARG A 316 -13.09 -14.87 3.05
N GLY A 317 -13.55 -13.64 3.08
CA GLY A 317 -12.72 -12.44 3.22
C GLY A 317 -13.38 -11.26 2.51
N ASN A 318 -12.98 -10.02 2.86
CA ASN A 318 -13.56 -8.84 2.22
C ASN A 318 -12.68 -8.25 1.10
N ILE A 319 -11.41 -8.56 1.08
CA ILE A 319 -10.48 -8.18 0.00
C ILE A 319 -10.08 -9.42 -0.81
N LEU A 320 -9.70 -10.48 -0.11
CA LEU A 320 -9.30 -11.75 -0.68
C LEU A 320 -10.15 -12.86 -0.11
N SER A 321 -10.72 -13.68 -0.99
CA SER A 321 -11.40 -14.90 -0.58
C SER A 321 -10.38 -16.01 -0.37
N MET A 322 -10.28 -16.51 0.86
CA MET A 322 -9.33 -17.56 1.24
C MET A 322 -10.02 -18.60 2.10
N VAL A 323 -9.51 -19.82 2.04
CA VAL A 323 -9.96 -20.87 2.97
C VAL A 323 -9.45 -20.52 4.37
N PRO A 324 -10.32 -20.46 5.38
CA PRO A 324 -9.89 -20.12 6.73
C PRO A 324 -8.92 -21.16 7.30
N ASN A 325 -7.89 -20.67 7.99
CA ASN A 325 -7.00 -21.52 8.77
C ASN A 325 -7.72 -21.90 10.09
N PRO A 326 -7.93 -23.19 10.37
CA PRO A 326 -8.66 -23.61 11.57
C PRO A 326 -7.93 -23.32 12.90
N HIS A 327 -6.66 -22.94 12.82
CA HIS A 327 -5.83 -22.68 14.00
C HIS A 327 -5.69 -21.19 14.34
N LEU A 328 -6.34 -20.30 13.58
CA LEU A 328 -6.19 -18.85 13.75
C LEU A 328 -7.54 -18.18 14.02
N ALA A 329 -7.50 -17.15 14.87
CA ALA A 329 -8.63 -16.24 15.08
C ALA A 329 -8.68 -15.20 13.95
N SER A 330 -9.85 -14.57 13.78
CA SER A 330 -10.07 -13.54 12.77
C SER A 330 -10.51 -12.22 13.40
N SER A 331 -10.19 -11.10 12.73
CA SER A 331 -10.74 -9.79 13.06
C SER A 331 -12.23 -9.70 12.72
N GLU A 332 -12.87 -8.57 13.06
CA GLU A 332 -14.26 -8.29 12.72
C GLU A 332 -14.54 -8.31 11.21
N TRP A 333 -13.53 -8.08 10.37
CA TRP A 333 -13.61 -8.14 8.90
C TRP A 333 -13.20 -9.49 8.31
N GLY A 334 -13.00 -10.52 9.17
CA GLY A 334 -12.65 -11.86 8.73
C GLY A 334 -11.19 -12.06 8.36
N TRP A 335 -10.32 -11.12 8.70
CA TRP A 335 -8.89 -11.21 8.45
C TRP A 335 -8.22 -12.00 9.56
N GLN A 336 -7.57 -13.10 9.20
CA GLN A 336 -6.93 -13.99 10.16
C GLN A 336 -5.69 -13.34 10.78
N ILE A 337 -5.60 -13.43 12.10
CA ILE A 337 -4.52 -12.80 12.88
C ILE A 337 -3.38 -13.81 13.01
N ASP A 338 -2.25 -13.51 12.39
CA ASP A 338 -1.12 -14.43 12.32
C ASP A 338 0.24 -13.70 12.47
N PRO A 339 0.67 -13.40 13.70
CA PRO A 339 1.96 -12.76 13.92
C PRO A 339 3.15 -13.58 13.41
N LEU A 340 3.15 -14.88 13.61
CA LEU A 340 4.24 -15.76 13.15
C LEU A 340 4.31 -15.82 11.63
N GLY A 341 3.19 -15.63 10.96
CA GLY A 341 3.14 -15.50 9.49
C GLY A 341 3.97 -14.32 8.97
N LEU A 342 4.02 -13.22 9.72
CA LEU A 342 4.86 -12.07 9.37
C LEU A 342 6.35 -12.46 9.41
N ARG A 343 6.80 -13.15 10.46
CA ARG A 343 8.19 -13.63 10.55
C ARG A 343 8.51 -14.61 9.42
N THR A 344 7.58 -15.50 9.12
CA THR A 344 7.74 -16.46 8.01
C THR A 344 7.88 -15.72 6.67
N LEU A 345 6.99 -14.76 6.40
CA LEU A 345 7.05 -13.99 5.16
C LEU A 345 8.34 -13.19 5.03
N LEU A 346 8.79 -12.56 6.10
CA LEU A 346 10.07 -11.83 6.12
C LEU A 346 11.23 -12.74 5.74
N ASN A 347 11.30 -13.95 6.30
CA ASN A 347 12.31 -14.92 5.94
C ASN A 347 12.20 -15.38 4.48
N VAL A 348 10.98 -15.65 4.02
CA VAL A 348 10.73 -16.06 2.61
C VAL A 348 11.20 -14.99 1.63
N LEU A 349 10.85 -13.73 1.88
CA LEU A 349 11.24 -12.62 1.00
C LEU A 349 12.73 -12.35 1.05
N TRP A 350 13.33 -12.45 2.22
CA TRP A 350 14.78 -12.30 2.37
C TRP A 350 15.53 -13.40 1.61
N ASP A 351 15.15 -14.65 1.80
CA ASP A 351 15.76 -15.79 1.10
C ASP A 351 15.62 -15.66 -0.42
N ARG A 352 14.47 -15.17 -0.87
CA ARG A 352 14.14 -15.06 -2.29
C ARG A 352 14.91 -13.95 -3.01
N TYR A 353 15.09 -12.80 -2.37
CA TYR A 353 15.60 -11.59 -3.04
C TYR A 353 16.94 -11.09 -2.52
N GLN A 354 17.32 -11.41 -1.29
CA GLN A 354 18.55 -10.91 -0.66
C GLN A 354 18.71 -9.39 -0.80
N LYS A 355 17.61 -8.66 -0.65
CA LYS A 355 17.55 -7.20 -0.63
C LYS A 355 16.93 -6.75 0.68
N PRO A 356 17.25 -5.54 1.17
CA PRO A 356 16.60 -5.00 2.36
C PRO A 356 15.08 -5.03 2.23
N LEU A 357 14.40 -5.32 3.32
CA LEU A 357 12.94 -5.37 3.39
C LEU A 357 12.40 -4.20 4.21
N PHE A 358 11.17 -3.78 3.91
CA PHE A 358 10.47 -2.74 4.65
C PHE A 358 9.00 -3.13 4.84
N ILE A 359 8.55 -3.23 6.08
CA ILE A 359 7.13 -3.42 6.38
C ILE A 359 6.49 -2.04 6.34
N VAL A 360 5.85 -1.70 5.21
CA VAL A 360 5.29 -0.36 5.03
C VAL A 360 3.81 -0.27 5.38
N GLU A 361 3.17 -1.41 5.64
CA GLU A 361 1.82 -1.48 6.19
C GLU A 361 1.65 -2.71 7.07
N ASN A 362 1.06 -2.50 8.23
CA ASN A 362 0.52 -3.52 9.12
C ASN A 362 -0.44 -2.83 10.08
N GLY A 363 -1.51 -3.49 10.47
CA GLY A 363 -2.46 -2.92 11.41
C GLY A 363 -3.74 -3.73 11.52
N LEU A 364 -4.55 -3.36 12.51
CA LEU A 364 -5.84 -3.98 12.79
C LEU A 364 -6.96 -2.97 12.57
N GLY A 365 -7.83 -3.24 11.61
CA GLY A 365 -9.07 -2.51 11.45
C GLY A 365 -10.09 -3.00 12.47
N ALA A 366 -10.62 -2.08 13.27
CA ALA A 366 -11.57 -2.40 14.33
C ALA A 366 -12.56 -1.25 14.55
N LYS A 367 -13.73 -1.60 15.10
CA LYS A 367 -14.69 -0.62 15.58
C LYS A 367 -14.26 -0.17 16.98
N ASP A 368 -13.82 1.07 17.09
CA ASP A 368 -13.42 1.64 18.36
C ASP A 368 -14.65 2.18 19.10
N LYS A 369 -14.61 2.08 20.43
CA LYS A 369 -15.65 2.63 21.31
C LYS A 369 -15.11 3.86 22.02
N VAL A 370 -15.80 4.99 21.86
CA VAL A 370 -15.53 6.19 22.65
C VAL A 370 -16.29 6.06 23.98
N GLU A 371 -15.56 6.04 25.10
CA GLU A 371 -16.14 5.96 26.43
C GLU A 371 -16.79 7.30 26.85
N ALA A 372 -17.55 7.30 27.94
CA ALA A 372 -18.22 8.50 28.43
C ALA A 372 -17.27 9.66 28.75
N ASP A 373 -16.05 9.37 29.16
CA ASP A 373 -15.00 10.36 29.43
C ASP A 373 -14.20 10.78 28.19
N GLY A 374 -14.57 10.27 27.01
CA GLY A 374 -13.90 10.52 25.74
C GLY A 374 -12.69 9.63 25.47
N SER A 375 -12.30 8.74 26.38
CA SER A 375 -11.19 7.81 26.17
C SER A 375 -11.56 6.71 25.21
N ILE A 376 -10.54 6.13 24.57
CA ILE A 376 -10.68 4.95 23.69
C ILE A 376 -9.65 3.91 24.11
N ASN A 377 -10.15 2.79 24.68
CA ASN A 377 -9.34 1.72 25.23
C ASN A 377 -9.15 0.62 24.18
N ASP A 378 -8.27 0.85 23.23
CA ASP A 378 -8.02 -0.04 22.10
C ASP A 378 -6.92 -1.09 22.39
N ASP A 379 -7.07 -1.81 23.50
CA ASP A 379 -6.14 -2.87 23.92
C ASP A 379 -5.98 -3.99 22.88
N TYR A 380 -7.03 -4.29 22.11
CA TYR A 380 -6.99 -5.24 21.01
C TYR A 380 -5.98 -4.80 19.91
N ARG A 381 -5.86 -3.50 19.63
CA ARG A 381 -4.89 -2.97 18.68
C ARG A 381 -3.48 -3.06 19.24
N ILE A 382 -3.31 -2.73 20.52
CA ILE A 382 -2.04 -2.87 21.24
C ILE A 382 -1.55 -4.31 21.17
N SER A 383 -2.41 -5.26 21.50
CA SER A 383 -2.08 -6.69 21.49
C SER A 383 -1.68 -7.16 20.08
N TYR A 384 -2.45 -6.80 19.07
CA TYR A 384 -2.16 -7.14 17.67
C TYR A 384 -0.79 -6.62 17.23
N LEU A 385 -0.52 -5.34 17.44
CA LEU A 385 0.73 -4.71 17.03
C LEU A 385 1.92 -5.22 17.84
N ASN A 386 1.74 -5.44 19.14
CA ASN A 386 2.78 -6.02 19.98
C ASN A 386 3.25 -7.36 19.44
N ASP A 387 2.31 -8.26 19.17
CA ASP A 387 2.62 -9.62 18.73
C ASP A 387 3.31 -9.62 17.35
N HIS A 388 2.87 -8.75 16.44
CA HIS A 388 3.51 -8.61 15.12
C HIS A 388 4.91 -8.00 15.22
N LEU A 389 5.10 -6.97 16.03
CA LEU A 389 6.41 -6.33 16.22
C LEU A 389 7.42 -7.27 16.88
N VAL A 390 6.98 -8.09 17.82
CA VAL A 390 7.84 -9.13 18.41
C VAL A 390 8.35 -10.08 17.32
N GLN A 391 7.49 -10.51 16.41
CA GLN A 391 7.88 -11.41 15.32
C GLN A 391 8.78 -10.71 14.28
N ALA A 392 8.56 -9.43 14.02
CA ALA A 392 9.46 -8.64 13.17
C ALA A 392 10.87 -8.55 13.77
N ARG A 393 10.96 -8.32 15.07
CA ARG A 393 12.24 -8.30 15.79
C ARG A 393 12.94 -9.65 15.74
N GLU A 394 12.21 -10.75 15.92
CA GLU A 394 12.77 -12.09 15.81
C GLU A 394 13.26 -12.39 14.38
N ALA A 395 12.58 -11.89 13.35
CA ALA A 395 13.04 -12.04 11.97
C ALA A 395 14.41 -11.37 11.72
N ILE A 396 14.68 -10.24 12.39
CA ILE A 396 15.99 -9.59 12.32
C ILE A 396 17.06 -10.52 12.90
N ASP A 397 16.76 -11.18 14.02
CA ASP A 397 17.66 -12.19 14.61
C ASP A 397 17.83 -13.42 13.71
N ASP A 398 16.85 -13.75 12.88
CA ASP A 398 16.97 -14.80 11.86
C ASP A 398 17.93 -14.43 10.72
N GLY A 399 18.35 -13.18 10.62
CA GLY A 399 19.24 -12.67 9.58
C GLY A 399 18.57 -11.78 8.53
N VAL A 400 17.31 -11.44 8.70
CA VAL A 400 16.59 -10.54 7.80
C VAL A 400 17.08 -9.11 7.99
N GLU A 401 17.41 -8.45 6.90
CA GLU A 401 17.74 -7.01 6.90
C GLU A 401 16.44 -6.22 6.74
N LEU A 402 15.94 -5.69 7.85
CA LEU A 402 14.67 -4.96 7.92
C LEU A 402 14.94 -3.47 8.16
N MET A 403 14.50 -2.63 7.22
CA MET A 403 14.72 -1.17 7.25
C MET A 403 13.81 -0.45 8.24
N GLY A 404 12.58 -0.91 8.39
CA GLY A 404 11.60 -0.18 9.18
C GLY A 404 10.23 -0.84 9.24
N PHE A 405 9.36 -0.17 9.99
CA PHE A 405 7.97 -0.55 10.17
C PHE A 405 7.10 0.71 10.18
N THR A 406 6.15 0.80 9.25
CA THR A 406 5.14 1.86 9.26
C THR A 406 3.77 1.24 9.43
N SER A 407 3.10 1.60 10.54
CA SER A 407 1.75 1.13 10.86
C SER A 407 0.74 1.73 9.89
N TRP A 408 -0.14 0.91 9.34
CA TRP A 408 -1.17 1.41 8.43
C TRP A 408 -2.18 2.29 9.16
N GLY A 409 -2.40 3.49 8.60
CA GLY A 409 -3.36 4.43 9.13
C GLY A 409 -3.07 4.82 10.58
N PRO A 410 -1.95 5.50 10.89
CA PRO A 410 -1.63 5.92 12.25
C PRO A 410 -2.66 6.91 12.81
N ILE A 411 -3.43 7.50 11.95
CA ILE A 411 -4.62 8.30 12.18
C ILE A 411 -5.79 7.65 11.45
N ASP A 412 -6.97 7.65 12.02
CA ASP A 412 -8.15 7.08 11.38
C ASP A 412 -8.35 7.68 9.99
N LEU A 413 -8.68 6.84 9.04
CA LEU A 413 -8.80 7.20 7.63
C LEU A 413 -9.95 6.46 6.97
N VAL A 414 -10.24 6.81 5.72
CA VAL A 414 -11.24 6.08 4.93
C VAL A 414 -10.63 4.76 4.45
N SER A 415 -11.24 3.64 4.82
CA SER A 415 -10.74 2.32 4.42
C SER A 415 -10.84 2.11 2.91
N ALA A 416 -9.90 1.34 2.35
CA ALA A 416 -9.82 1.11 0.89
C ALA A 416 -10.94 0.20 0.38
N SER A 417 -11.28 -0.88 1.09
CA SER A 417 -12.16 -1.92 0.57
C SER A 417 -13.58 -1.45 0.32
N LYS A 418 -14.18 -0.71 1.26
CA LYS A 418 -15.58 -0.24 1.20
C LYS A 418 -15.77 1.23 1.48
N ALA A 419 -14.70 1.99 1.59
CA ALA A 419 -14.73 3.42 1.93
C ALA A 419 -15.46 3.70 3.27
N GLU A 420 -15.03 3.01 4.32
CA GLU A 420 -15.62 3.11 5.67
C GLU A 420 -14.67 3.83 6.63
N LEU A 421 -15.22 4.75 7.44
CA LEU A 421 -14.53 5.34 8.59
C LEU A 421 -14.63 4.44 9.83
N SER A 422 -15.65 3.60 9.91
CA SER A 422 -15.89 2.68 11.04
C SER A 422 -14.82 1.59 11.15
N LYS A 423 -14.12 1.29 10.05
CA LYS A 423 -12.97 0.38 10.05
C LYS A 423 -11.71 1.16 10.41
N ARG A 424 -11.47 1.32 11.71
CA ARG A 424 -10.44 2.21 12.24
C ARG A 424 -9.13 1.48 12.50
N TYR A 425 -8.03 2.11 12.11
CA TYR A 425 -6.66 1.57 12.28
C TYR A 425 -5.81 2.42 13.21
N GLY A 426 -6.22 3.67 13.48
CA GLY A 426 -5.36 4.71 14.01
C GLY A 426 -5.00 4.57 15.48
N PHE A 427 -3.87 5.20 15.83
CA PHE A 427 -3.54 5.58 17.20
C PHE A 427 -4.24 6.89 17.57
N ILE A 428 -4.69 7.60 16.55
CA ILE A 428 -5.38 8.89 16.66
C ILE A 428 -6.77 8.70 16.09
N TYR A 429 -7.78 8.98 16.91
CA TYR A 429 -9.18 8.98 16.54
C TYR A 429 -9.52 10.25 15.78
N VAL A 430 -10.28 10.12 14.70
CA VAL A 430 -10.87 11.25 13.98
C VAL A 430 -12.38 11.19 14.13
N ASP A 431 -12.97 12.27 14.62
CA ASP A 431 -14.42 12.37 14.78
C ASP A 431 -15.10 12.58 13.43
N ARG A 432 -15.19 11.49 12.70
CA ARG A 432 -15.92 11.39 11.44
C ARG A 432 -16.52 10.00 11.29
N HIS A 433 -17.70 9.91 10.71
CA HIS A 433 -18.51 8.71 10.61
C HIS A 433 -18.83 8.36 9.15
N ASP A 434 -19.31 7.13 8.92
CA ASP A 434 -19.61 6.62 7.58
C ASP A 434 -20.65 7.44 6.81
N ASP A 435 -21.54 8.13 7.54
CA ASP A 435 -22.53 9.05 6.95
C ASP A 435 -21.98 10.46 6.65
N GLY A 436 -20.69 10.68 6.88
CA GLY A 436 -20.04 11.97 6.68
C GLY A 436 -20.23 12.98 7.83
N THR A 437 -20.90 12.59 8.91
CA THR A 437 -21.03 13.45 10.10
C THR A 437 -19.75 13.46 10.94
N GLY A 438 -19.65 14.40 11.85
CA GLY A 438 -18.54 14.55 12.78
C GLY A 438 -17.82 15.88 12.61
N THR A 439 -16.99 16.22 13.59
CA THR A 439 -16.30 17.52 13.69
C THR A 439 -14.91 17.51 13.04
N LEU A 440 -14.41 16.35 12.65
CA LEU A 440 -13.04 16.13 12.19
C LEU A 440 -11.98 16.34 13.30
N ALA A 441 -12.40 16.49 14.56
CA ALA A 441 -11.46 16.65 15.67
C ALA A 441 -10.61 15.39 15.86
N ARG A 442 -9.35 15.59 16.23
CA ARG A 442 -8.40 14.51 16.53
C ARG A 442 -8.31 14.29 18.03
N SER A 443 -8.27 13.02 18.45
CA SER A 443 -7.99 12.65 19.85
C SER A 443 -7.11 11.41 19.91
N LYS A 444 -6.31 11.32 20.97
CA LYS A 444 -5.39 10.19 21.16
C LYS A 444 -6.12 8.99 21.74
N LYS A 445 -5.88 7.80 21.15
CA LYS A 445 -6.34 6.54 21.73
C LYS A 445 -5.32 6.02 22.74
N LYS A 446 -5.66 5.00 23.52
CA LYS A 446 -4.72 4.35 24.44
C LYS A 446 -3.45 3.87 23.73
N SER A 447 -3.60 3.35 22.52
CA SER A 447 -2.50 2.88 21.69
C SER A 447 -1.49 3.97 21.30
N PHE A 448 -1.86 5.24 21.32
CA PHE A 448 -0.94 6.34 21.04
C PHE A 448 0.24 6.34 22.02
N GLY A 449 -0.04 6.33 23.32
CA GLY A 449 0.99 6.27 24.35
C GLY A 449 1.80 4.99 24.34
N TRP A 450 1.16 3.87 24.03
CA TRP A 450 1.82 2.59 23.91
C TRP A 450 2.85 2.58 22.76
N TYR A 451 2.44 3.05 21.57
CA TYR A 451 3.34 3.07 20.40
C TYR A 451 4.49 4.08 20.59
N LYS A 452 4.19 5.21 21.24
CA LYS A 452 5.23 6.17 21.64
C LYS A 452 6.33 5.51 22.48
N GLU A 453 5.94 4.69 23.45
CA GLU A 453 6.89 3.97 24.31
C GLU A 453 7.65 2.89 23.52
N VAL A 454 7.00 2.18 22.62
CA VAL A 454 7.66 1.21 21.74
C VAL A 454 8.76 1.88 20.92
N ILE A 455 8.49 3.01 20.32
CA ILE A 455 9.45 3.76 19.50
C ILE A 455 10.60 4.27 20.40
N ALA A 456 10.27 4.90 21.52
CA ALA A 456 11.29 5.46 22.44
C ALA A 456 12.24 4.39 22.98
N SER A 457 11.73 3.20 23.25
CA SER A 457 12.51 2.06 23.75
C SER A 457 13.13 1.21 22.64
N ARG A 458 12.93 1.56 21.38
CA ARG A 458 13.32 0.73 20.24
C ARG A 458 12.82 -0.71 20.36
N GLY A 459 11.59 -0.87 20.80
CA GLY A 459 10.96 -2.16 20.98
C GLY A 459 11.31 -2.91 22.26
N ALA A 460 12.12 -2.35 23.15
CA ALA A 460 12.45 -3.01 24.42
C ALA A 460 11.22 -3.19 25.33
N SER A 461 10.22 -2.31 25.20
CA SER A 461 8.98 -2.38 25.97
C SER A 461 7.99 -3.44 25.47
N LEU A 462 8.24 -4.06 24.33
CA LEU A 462 7.38 -5.11 23.78
C LEU A 462 7.37 -6.32 24.71
N LYS A 463 6.19 -6.90 24.86
CA LYS A 463 5.97 -8.11 25.67
C LYS A 463 6.02 -9.33 24.75
N ALA A 464 7.02 -10.17 24.96
CA ALA A 464 7.20 -11.42 24.23
C ALA A 464 6.30 -12.53 24.77
#